data_832d56d95375f41f9fdc20bfa3e0d282
#
_entry.id   832d56d95375f41f9fdc20bfa3e0d282
#
_cell.length_a   1.000
_cell.length_b   1.000
_cell.length_c   1.000
_cell.angle_alpha   90.00
_cell.angle_beta   90.00
_cell.angle_gamma   90.00
#
_symmetry.space_group_name_H-M   'P 1'
#
loop_
_entity.id
_entity.type
_entity.pdbx_description
1 polymer ?
#
loop_
_entity_poly.entity_id
_entity_poly.type
_entity_poly.pdbx_seq_one_letter_code
_entity_poly.pdbx_strand_id
1 'polypeptide(L)'
;MSTTPNPAKTIAVWYESNQGGAQKSTIELHFNLWKLPNGNNYLRFLDIGIMIPHPAEIRQLCIYFPFEVSTGCFEDIVGKFITDSNLVSAIFNENYTVASEPSSKSRLIKKGDQEICDIYETGPQNVQRQSLFGGTVFKLNFQQRGRPVYLRFRVSGGYPASLSITQKAANAFVQSAFSQTEMIDFRVNEARDLNQDLREEMLRQSSFTLAKVHFFFVCSYGEDIVGAHEQYAKCRNLENYRWKSYVGNDKLNHQIYLAYQWTKEKRDDFGVLIRTKFERNNRRVLATYLGVLLLITVLFSVVSSYAFEFIPSSLKPHSQPCVSSSPSSPSLPQKSSTAPRDTNLDGQSSKMPTSRASSSTPPRPPRRSSENLR
;
A
#
# COMPACT_ATOMS: atom_id res chain seq x y z
N MET A 1 -10.36 4.87 -39.50
CA MET A 1 -9.80 4.37 -38.25
C MET A 1 -10.25 5.33 -37.15
N SER A 2 -11.26 4.96 -36.40
CA SER A 2 -11.70 5.75 -35.24
C SER A 2 -10.63 5.58 -34.16
N THR A 3 -9.78 6.58 -33.97
CA THR A 3 -8.90 6.65 -32.81
C THR A 3 -9.79 6.92 -31.62
N THR A 4 -10.14 5.87 -30.85
CA THR A 4 -10.67 6.05 -29.52
C THR A 4 -9.68 6.92 -28.77
N PRO A 5 -10.10 8.07 -28.23
CA PRO A 5 -9.21 8.92 -27.45
C PRO A 5 -8.64 8.09 -26.31
N ASN A 6 -7.31 8.17 -26.13
CA ASN A 6 -6.64 7.50 -25.01
C ASN A 6 -7.31 7.98 -23.70
N PRO A 7 -7.90 7.08 -22.90
CA PRO A 7 -8.63 7.53 -21.73
C PRO A 7 -7.69 8.33 -20.83
N ALA A 8 -8.18 9.42 -20.26
CA ALA A 8 -7.46 10.19 -19.28
C ALA A 8 -6.99 9.25 -18.17
N LYS A 9 -5.76 9.42 -17.68
CA LYS A 9 -5.16 8.57 -16.64
C LYS A 9 -5.07 9.27 -15.29
N THR A 10 -5.39 10.57 -15.27
CA THR A 10 -5.27 11.40 -14.07
C THR A 10 -6.63 11.61 -13.42
N ILE A 11 -6.67 11.60 -12.09
CA ILE A 11 -7.79 12.14 -11.31
C ILE A 11 -7.75 13.66 -11.46
N ALA A 12 -8.90 14.32 -11.59
CA ALA A 12 -8.95 15.77 -11.59
C ALA A 12 -9.82 16.28 -10.44
N VAL A 13 -9.39 17.39 -9.82
CA VAL A 13 -10.11 18.05 -8.73
C VAL A 13 -10.17 19.54 -9.05
N TRP A 14 -11.39 20.07 -9.10
CA TRP A 14 -11.65 21.48 -9.35
C TRP A 14 -12.92 21.93 -8.64
N TYR A 15 -13.29 23.19 -8.74
CA TYR A 15 -14.48 23.71 -8.06
C TYR A 15 -15.23 24.73 -8.88
N GLU A 16 -16.51 24.87 -8.57
CA GLU A 16 -17.34 25.98 -8.99
C GLU A 16 -17.29 27.07 -7.91
N SER A 17 -16.89 28.28 -8.29
CA SER A 17 -16.73 29.40 -7.33
C SER A 17 -18.07 30.03 -6.99
N ASN A 18 -18.24 30.51 -5.75
CA ASN A 18 -19.32 31.38 -5.33
C ASN A 18 -19.16 32.85 -5.79
N GLN A 19 -17.91 33.23 -6.01
CA GLN A 19 -17.54 34.59 -6.38
C GLN A 19 -16.78 34.53 -7.68
N GLY A 20 -17.16 35.28 -8.69
CA GLY A 20 -16.44 35.36 -9.97
C GLY A 20 -15.05 36.01 -9.82
N GLY A 21 -14.23 35.51 -8.90
CA GLY A 21 -12.95 36.07 -8.51
C GLY A 21 -11.75 35.42 -9.17
N ALA A 22 -10.73 36.20 -9.45
CA ALA A 22 -9.49 35.77 -10.12
C ALA A 22 -8.53 34.97 -9.21
N GLN A 23 -8.79 34.88 -7.90
CA GLN A 23 -7.89 34.20 -6.97
C GLN A 23 -8.24 32.72 -6.89
N LYS A 24 -7.25 31.84 -7.18
CA LYS A 24 -7.39 30.40 -7.02
C LYS A 24 -7.46 30.03 -5.55
N SER A 25 -8.50 29.30 -5.16
CA SER A 25 -8.59 28.71 -3.82
C SER A 25 -7.56 27.61 -3.64
N THR A 26 -7.14 27.37 -2.42
CA THR A 26 -6.17 26.32 -2.08
C THR A 26 -6.87 25.09 -1.52
N ILE A 27 -6.25 23.92 -1.72
CA ILE A 27 -6.75 22.63 -1.22
C ILE A 27 -5.58 21.76 -0.76
N GLU A 28 -5.82 20.94 0.29
CA GLU A 28 -4.90 19.86 0.63
C GLU A 28 -5.56 18.52 0.35
N LEU A 29 -4.82 17.60 -0.26
CA LEU A 29 -5.31 16.31 -0.69
C LEU A 29 -4.55 15.19 0.02
N HIS A 30 -5.29 14.21 0.53
CA HIS A 30 -4.76 13.02 1.18
C HIS A 30 -5.27 11.78 0.43
N PHE A 31 -4.39 11.06 -0.23
CA PHE A 31 -4.73 9.83 -0.93
C PHE A 31 -4.12 8.63 -0.21
N ASN A 32 -4.94 7.63 0.10
CA ASN A 32 -4.45 6.39 0.67
C ASN A 32 -4.86 5.24 -0.26
N LEU A 33 -3.92 4.73 -1.03
CA LEU A 33 -4.12 3.53 -1.85
C LEU A 33 -3.81 2.31 -0.99
N TRP A 34 -4.86 1.53 -0.74
CA TRP A 34 -4.79 0.31 0.04
C TRP A 34 -4.69 -0.91 -0.88
N LYS A 35 -3.76 -1.80 -0.58
CA LYS A 35 -3.60 -3.09 -1.24
C LYS A 35 -3.48 -4.18 -0.16
N LEU A 36 -4.61 -4.82 0.12
CA LEU A 36 -4.73 -5.80 1.20
C LEU A 36 -4.84 -7.21 0.61
N PRO A 37 -4.09 -8.20 1.10
CA PRO A 37 -4.24 -9.59 0.67
C PRO A 37 -5.66 -10.10 0.91
N ASN A 38 -6.23 -10.77 -0.09
CA ASN A 38 -7.54 -11.38 -0.06
C ASN A 38 -7.53 -12.75 -0.73
N GLY A 39 -7.11 -13.78 -0.01
CA GLY A 39 -6.84 -15.10 -0.56
C GLY A 39 -5.73 -15.04 -1.62
N ASN A 40 -6.05 -15.48 -2.84
CA ASN A 40 -5.10 -15.41 -3.98
C ASN A 40 -5.12 -14.06 -4.72
N ASN A 41 -5.95 -13.11 -4.28
CA ASN A 41 -6.12 -11.79 -4.89
C ASN A 41 -5.80 -10.69 -3.87
N TYR A 42 -6.03 -9.42 -4.29
CA TYR A 42 -5.91 -8.25 -3.45
C TYR A 42 -7.22 -7.49 -3.42
N LEU A 43 -7.64 -7.10 -2.22
CA LEU A 43 -8.64 -6.07 -2.04
C LEU A 43 -7.93 -4.72 -2.20
N ARG A 44 -8.42 -3.87 -3.12
CA ARG A 44 -7.88 -2.54 -3.35
C ARG A 44 -8.97 -1.51 -3.21
N PHE A 45 -8.64 -0.41 -2.58
CA PHE A 45 -9.48 0.78 -2.52
C PHE A 45 -8.61 2.02 -2.34
N LEU A 46 -9.15 3.15 -2.76
CA LEU A 46 -8.52 4.46 -2.66
C LEU A 46 -9.35 5.34 -1.74
N ASP A 47 -8.76 5.77 -0.63
CA ASP A 47 -9.37 6.79 0.22
C ASP A 47 -8.86 8.16 -0.19
N ILE A 48 -9.75 9.13 -0.27
CA ILE A 48 -9.49 10.50 -0.69
C ILE A 48 -9.94 11.42 0.44
N GLY A 49 -8.99 12.05 1.11
CA GLY A 49 -9.22 13.10 2.08
C GLY A 49 -9.01 14.47 1.43
N ILE A 50 -9.88 15.41 1.72
CA ILE A 50 -9.90 16.73 1.10
C ILE A 50 -10.06 17.77 2.20
N MET A 51 -9.02 18.57 2.41
CA MET A 51 -9.02 19.73 3.32
C MET A 51 -9.22 21.00 2.51
N ILE A 52 -10.26 21.73 2.80
CA ILE A 52 -10.61 23.00 2.16
C ILE A 52 -10.46 24.11 3.20
N PRO A 53 -9.38 24.92 3.12
CA PRO A 53 -9.14 26.01 4.08
C PRO A 53 -10.20 27.12 4.02
N HIS A 54 -10.68 27.44 2.82
CA HIS A 54 -11.63 28.55 2.57
C HIS A 54 -12.91 28.04 1.89
N PRO A 55 -13.79 27.32 2.60
CA PRO A 55 -14.97 26.71 2.00
C PRO A 55 -16.01 27.74 1.50
N ALA A 56 -16.02 28.95 2.03
CA ALA A 56 -16.95 30.00 1.61
C ALA A 56 -16.79 30.44 0.15
N GLU A 57 -15.61 30.24 -0.44
CA GLU A 57 -15.32 30.55 -1.84
C GLU A 57 -15.87 29.51 -2.82
N ILE A 58 -16.23 28.34 -2.32
CA ILE A 58 -16.53 27.16 -3.12
C ILE A 58 -18.03 26.89 -3.09
N ARG A 59 -18.67 26.93 -4.24
CA ARG A 59 -20.06 26.53 -4.42
C ARG A 59 -20.20 25.01 -4.48
N GLN A 60 -19.37 24.38 -5.29
CA GLN A 60 -19.40 22.92 -5.52
C GLN A 60 -18.00 22.40 -5.79
N LEU A 61 -17.64 21.31 -5.14
CA LEU A 61 -16.39 20.61 -5.37
C LEU A 61 -16.64 19.52 -6.42
N CYS A 62 -15.77 19.44 -7.42
CA CYS A 62 -15.84 18.45 -8.49
C CYS A 62 -14.63 17.50 -8.44
N ILE A 63 -14.88 16.20 -8.53
CA ILE A 63 -13.85 15.17 -8.59
C ILE A 63 -14.12 14.29 -9.81
N TYR A 64 -13.18 14.22 -10.72
CA TYR A 64 -13.22 13.36 -11.89
C TYR A 64 -12.33 12.13 -11.70
N PHE A 65 -12.89 10.99 -12.06
CA PHE A 65 -12.17 9.72 -12.18
C PHE A 65 -12.11 9.30 -13.63
N PRO A 66 -10.93 8.90 -14.18
CA PRO A 66 -10.77 8.55 -15.58
C PRO A 66 -11.33 7.16 -15.94
N PHE A 67 -12.34 6.70 -15.23
CA PHE A 67 -13.00 5.40 -15.36
C PHE A 67 -14.40 5.49 -14.74
N GLU A 68 -15.18 4.48 -15.01
CA GLU A 68 -16.52 4.41 -14.44
C GLU A 68 -16.50 3.98 -12.96
N VAL A 69 -17.06 4.84 -12.11
CA VAL A 69 -17.29 4.57 -10.69
C VAL A 69 -18.79 4.48 -10.46
N SER A 70 -19.30 3.31 -10.10
CA SER A 70 -20.71 3.16 -9.71
C SER A 70 -20.98 3.86 -8.37
N THR A 71 -22.23 4.25 -8.13
CA THR A 71 -22.63 4.95 -6.90
C THR A 71 -22.29 4.15 -5.64
N GLY A 72 -22.44 2.83 -5.66
CA GLY A 72 -22.05 1.97 -4.53
C GLY A 72 -20.56 1.78 -4.31
N CYS A 73 -19.71 2.25 -5.25
CA CYS A 73 -18.25 2.21 -5.14
C CYS A 73 -17.63 3.53 -4.70
N PHE A 74 -18.44 4.57 -4.50
CA PHE A 74 -18.03 5.86 -3.93
C PHE A 74 -18.77 6.07 -2.61
N GLU A 75 -18.06 5.96 -1.51
CA GLU A 75 -18.60 5.97 -0.15
C GLU A 75 -18.03 7.13 0.65
N ASP A 76 -18.88 7.89 1.35
CA ASP A 76 -18.44 8.78 2.43
C ASP A 76 -18.05 7.92 3.64
N ILE A 77 -16.81 8.00 4.05
CA ILE A 77 -16.26 7.19 5.14
C ILE A 77 -15.96 7.97 6.42
N VAL A 78 -16.41 9.22 6.49
CA VAL A 78 -16.22 10.08 7.67
C VAL A 78 -16.82 9.40 8.91
N GLY A 79 -18.00 8.81 8.81
CA GLY A 79 -18.67 8.10 9.90
C GLY A 79 -17.84 6.96 10.51
N LYS A 80 -16.87 6.40 9.76
CA LYS A 80 -16.00 5.31 10.25
C LYS A 80 -14.92 5.76 11.25
N PHE A 81 -14.64 7.06 11.34
CA PHE A 81 -13.56 7.56 12.20
C PHE A 81 -13.90 8.82 12.99
N ILE A 82 -14.98 9.51 12.67
CA ILE A 82 -15.31 10.82 13.26
C ILE A 82 -15.51 10.79 14.79
N THR A 83 -15.81 9.63 15.36
CA THR A 83 -16.00 9.45 16.82
C THR A 83 -14.76 8.94 17.54
N ASP A 84 -13.70 8.58 16.83
CA ASP A 84 -12.48 8.00 17.39
C ASP A 84 -11.30 8.97 17.24
N SER A 85 -10.95 9.69 18.31
CA SER A 85 -9.84 10.64 18.33
C SER A 85 -8.48 9.98 18.01
N ASN A 86 -8.29 8.69 18.37
CA ASN A 86 -7.04 8.00 18.04
C ASN A 86 -6.94 7.75 16.54
N LEU A 87 -8.05 7.40 15.91
CA LEU A 87 -8.10 7.17 14.46
C LEU A 87 -7.97 8.50 13.70
N VAL A 88 -8.62 9.57 14.17
CA VAL A 88 -8.40 10.92 13.64
C VAL A 88 -6.93 11.30 13.71
N SER A 89 -6.29 11.15 14.87
CA SER A 89 -4.86 11.42 15.03
C SER A 89 -3.99 10.58 14.09
N ALA A 90 -4.36 9.31 13.87
CA ALA A 90 -3.65 8.43 12.94
C ALA A 90 -3.82 8.84 11.47
N ILE A 91 -5.01 9.29 11.07
CA ILE A 91 -5.32 9.76 9.71
C ILE A 91 -4.53 11.03 9.38
N PHE A 92 -4.51 11.99 10.29
CA PHE A 92 -3.81 13.26 10.10
C PHE A 92 -2.31 13.19 10.45
N ASN A 93 -1.88 12.12 11.13
CA ASN A 93 -0.53 11.97 11.69
C ASN A 93 -0.15 13.11 12.65
N GLU A 94 -1.12 13.61 13.40
CA GLU A 94 -1.03 14.71 14.34
C GLU A 94 -1.85 14.39 15.59
N ASN A 95 -1.47 14.95 16.74
CA ASN A 95 -2.21 14.73 17.98
C ASN A 95 -3.46 15.64 18.01
N TYR A 96 -4.53 15.15 17.41
CA TYR A 96 -5.80 15.84 17.33
C TYR A 96 -6.83 15.25 18.28
N THR A 97 -7.72 16.12 18.77
CA THR A 97 -8.89 15.74 19.56
C THR A 97 -10.16 16.06 18.80
N VAL A 98 -11.21 15.28 19.07
CA VAL A 98 -12.53 15.47 18.48
C VAL A 98 -13.45 16.09 19.50
N ALA A 99 -13.95 17.28 19.24
CA ALA A 99 -14.96 17.94 20.05
C ALA A 99 -16.36 17.62 19.50
N SER A 100 -17.26 17.15 20.37
CA SER A 100 -18.65 16.89 20.01
C SER A 100 -19.45 18.20 20.06
N GLU A 101 -20.08 18.56 18.96
CA GLU A 101 -21.16 19.53 18.97
C GLU A 101 -22.48 18.79 19.19
N PRO A 102 -23.26 19.12 20.23
CA PRO A 102 -24.41 18.29 20.64
C PRO A 102 -25.53 18.14 19.59
N SER A 103 -25.61 19.05 18.63
CA SER A 103 -26.73 19.15 17.68
C SER A 103 -26.40 18.85 16.22
N SER A 104 -25.13 18.51 15.88
CA SER A 104 -24.75 18.37 14.49
C SER A 104 -24.05 17.03 14.17
N LYS A 105 -24.28 16.52 12.95
CA LYS A 105 -23.53 15.40 12.37
C LYS A 105 -22.06 15.74 12.07
N SER A 106 -21.63 16.94 12.44
CA SER A 106 -20.25 17.41 12.30
C SER A 106 -19.49 17.29 13.61
N ARG A 107 -18.18 17.24 13.51
CA ARG A 107 -17.26 17.28 14.64
C ARG A 107 -16.18 18.30 14.37
N LEU A 108 -15.83 19.05 15.40
CA LEU A 108 -14.72 19.99 15.36
C LEU A 108 -13.42 19.28 15.76
N ILE A 109 -12.42 19.38 14.91
CA ILE A 109 -11.08 18.87 15.19
C ILE A 109 -10.25 19.98 15.81
N LYS A 110 -9.57 19.66 16.92
CA LYS A 110 -8.72 20.60 17.67
C LYS A 110 -7.32 20.05 17.87
N LYS A 111 -6.35 20.95 17.96
CA LYS A 111 -4.97 20.69 18.41
C LYS A 111 -4.71 21.55 19.65
N GLY A 112 -4.84 20.93 20.83
CA GLY A 112 -4.96 21.70 22.06
C GLY A 112 -6.21 22.60 22.02
N ASP A 113 -6.02 23.89 22.23
CA ASP A 113 -7.11 24.91 22.16
C ASP A 113 -7.38 25.44 20.74
N GLN A 114 -6.50 25.11 19.79
CA GLN A 114 -6.64 25.58 18.40
C GLN A 114 -7.67 24.75 17.65
N GLU A 115 -8.66 25.42 17.08
CA GLU A 115 -9.61 24.83 16.13
C GLU A 115 -8.95 24.67 14.76
N ILE A 116 -8.99 23.43 14.21
CA ILE A 116 -8.32 23.08 12.95
C ILE A 116 -9.31 23.04 11.80
N CYS A 117 -10.34 22.21 11.90
CA CYS A 117 -11.33 22.07 10.84
C CYS A 117 -12.61 21.40 11.36
N ASP A 118 -13.69 21.58 10.61
CA ASP A 118 -14.91 20.81 10.75
C ASP A 118 -14.83 19.54 9.88
N ILE A 119 -15.20 18.40 10.47
CA ILE A 119 -15.40 17.16 9.73
C ILE A 119 -16.89 16.80 9.80
N TYR A 120 -17.50 16.46 8.66
CA TYR A 120 -18.90 16.01 8.64
C TYR A 120 -19.16 15.03 7.48
N GLU A 121 -20.18 14.22 7.64
CA GLU A 121 -20.68 13.34 6.59
C GLU A 121 -21.45 14.17 5.54
N THR A 122 -21.04 14.03 4.29
CA THR A 122 -21.64 14.77 3.17
C THR A 122 -23.08 14.32 2.92
N GLY A 123 -23.40 13.06 3.16
CA GLY A 123 -24.71 12.49 2.87
C GLY A 123 -24.97 12.29 1.36
N PRO A 124 -25.74 11.27 0.98
CA PRO A 124 -25.92 10.90 -0.42
C PRO A 124 -26.64 11.97 -1.26
N GLN A 125 -27.51 12.79 -0.64
CA GLN A 125 -28.24 13.87 -1.30
C GLN A 125 -27.33 15.01 -1.78
N ASN A 126 -26.14 15.13 -1.20
CA ASN A 126 -25.16 16.16 -1.54
C ASN A 126 -24.10 15.66 -2.56
N VAL A 127 -24.24 14.42 -3.03
CA VAL A 127 -23.31 13.80 -3.97
C VAL A 127 -24.06 13.53 -5.27
N GLN A 128 -23.69 14.22 -6.34
CA GLN A 128 -24.22 14.01 -7.68
C GLN A 128 -23.17 13.28 -8.52
N ARG A 129 -23.56 12.16 -9.13
CA ARG A 129 -22.73 11.38 -10.05
C ARG A 129 -23.13 11.68 -11.50
N GLN A 130 -22.16 11.94 -12.35
CA GLN A 130 -22.35 12.13 -13.80
C GLN A 130 -21.29 11.33 -14.57
N SER A 131 -21.72 10.62 -15.64
CA SER A 131 -20.78 9.99 -16.57
C SER A 131 -20.42 11.01 -17.64
N LEU A 132 -19.23 11.58 -17.57
CA LEU A 132 -18.75 12.65 -18.45
C LEU A 132 -17.27 12.42 -18.81
N PHE A 133 -16.85 12.95 -19.93
CA PHE A 133 -15.44 12.97 -20.37
C PHE A 133 -14.77 11.60 -20.47
N GLY A 134 -15.56 10.53 -20.71
CA GLY A 134 -15.05 9.15 -20.74
C GLY A 134 -14.76 8.55 -19.35
N GLY A 135 -15.25 9.18 -18.29
CA GLY A 135 -15.11 8.73 -16.91
C GLY A 135 -16.31 9.13 -16.07
N THR A 136 -16.07 9.33 -14.78
CA THR A 136 -17.11 9.70 -13.80
C THR A 136 -16.73 10.99 -13.08
N VAL A 137 -17.66 11.94 -13.04
CA VAL A 137 -17.56 13.17 -12.23
C VAL A 137 -18.48 13.04 -11.03
N PHE A 138 -17.94 13.27 -9.85
CA PHE A 138 -18.72 13.48 -8.63
C PHE A 138 -18.70 14.97 -8.30
N LYS A 139 -19.90 15.54 -8.16
CA LYS A 139 -20.13 16.93 -7.74
C LYS A 139 -20.63 16.91 -6.31
N LEU A 140 -19.90 17.56 -5.43
CA LEU A 140 -20.13 17.54 -3.99
C LEU A 140 -20.59 18.92 -3.52
N ASN A 141 -21.79 18.97 -2.97
CA ASN A 141 -22.29 20.11 -2.23
C ASN A 141 -22.01 19.88 -0.76
N PHE A 142 -21.41 20.83 -0.09
CA PHE A 142 -21.14 20.72 1.33
C PHE A 142 -21.61 21.95 2.08
N GLN A 143 -21.91 21.77 3.36
CA GLN A 143 -22.37 22.85 4.19
C GLN A 143 -21.24 23.84 4.42
N GLN A 144 -21.43 25.05 3.93
CA GLN A 144 -20.44 26.12 4.10
C GLN A 144 -20.48 26.61 5.56
N ARG A 145 -19.32 26.58 6.19
CA ARG A 145 -19.08 27.12 7.52
C ARG A 145 -17.89 28.06 7.42
N GLY A 146 -17.77 28.99 8.35
CA GLY A 146 -16.66 29.95 8.36
C GLY A 146 -15.29 29.34 8.69
N ARG A 147 -15.21 28.03 8.90
CA ARG A 147 -14.00 27.28 9.28
C ARG A 147 -13.55 26.35 8.16
N PRO A 148 -12.26 25.96 8.13
CA PRO A 148 -11.78 24.91 7.23
C PRO A 148 -12.63 23.64 7.35
N VAL A 149 -12.78 22.93 6.24
CA VAL A 149 -13.61 21.71 6.15
C VAL A 149 -12.77 20.54 5.68
N TYR A 150 -12.94 19.38 6.31
CA TYR A 150 -12.36 18.13 5.87
C TYR A 150 -13.42 17.10 5.48
N LEU A 151 -13.29 16.58 4.26
CA LEU A 151 -14.15 15.55 3.70
C LEU A 151 -13.30 14.28 3.46
N ARG A 152 -13.92 13.10 3.52
CA ARG A 152 -13.20 11.85 3.21
C ARG A 152 -14.10 10.81 2.56
N PHE A 153 -13.65 10.34 1.41
CA PHE A 153 -14.37 9.38 0.59
C PHE A 153 -13.52 8.16 0.30
N ARG A 154 -14.18 7.03 0.04
CA ARG A 154 -13.56 5.79 -0.43
C ARG A 154 -14.07 5.45 -1.82
N VAL A 155 -13.12 5.15 -2.71
CA VAL A 155 -13.39 4.56 -4.03
C VAL A 155 -12.97 3.11 -3.99
N SER A 156 -13.91 2.21 -4.28
CA SER A 156 -13.69 0.76 -4.31
C SER A 156 -14.06 0.18 -5.68
N GLY A 157 -14.04 -1.15 -5.81
CA GLY A 157 -14.36 -1.83 -7.06
C GLY A 157 -13.17 -2.02 -8.00
N GLY A 158 -13.39 -1.99 -9.30
CA GLY A 158 -12.36 -2.28 -10.31
C GLY A 158 -11.27 -1.22 -10.48
N TYR A 159 -11.56 -0.01 -10.03
CA TYR A 159 -10.69 1.15 -10.27
C TYR A 159 -9.31 1.11 -9.63
N PRO A 160 -9.16 0.85 -8.34
CA PRO A 160 -7.81 0.85 -7.80
C PRO A 160 -6.89 -0.17 -8.45
N ALA A 161 -7.47 -1.18 -9.12
CA ALA A 161 -6.71 -2.11 -9.96
C ALA A 161 -6.27 -1.49 -11.29
N SER A 162 -7.01 -0.51 -11.84
CA SER A 162 -6.63 0.17 -13.09
C SER A 162 -5.46 1.14 -12.94
N LEU A 163 -5.17 1.59 -11.71
CA LEU A 163 -3.97 2.37 -11.39
C LEU A 163 -2.68 1.56 -11.54
N SER A 164 -2.79 0.25 -11.64
CA SER A 164 -1.63 -0.62 -11.64
C SER A 164 -1.55 -1.48 -12.89
N ILE A 165 -0.32 -1.69 -13.35
CA ILE A 165 0.01 -2.62 -14.42
C ILE A 165 0.86 -3.73 -13.82
N THR A 166 0.32 -4.96 -13.82
CA THR A 166 1.08 -6.12 -13.36
C THR A 166 1.89 -6.68 -14.53
N GLN A 167 3.20 -6.73 -14.38
CA GLN A 167 4.10 -7.37 -15.33
C GLN A 167 4.54 -8.73 -14.78
N LYS A 168 4.37 -9.76 -15.60
CA LYS A 168 5.02 -11.05 -15.38
C LYS A 168 6.46 -10.92 -15.87
N ALA A 169 7.42 -11.42 -15.11
CA ALA A 169 8.81 -11.47 -15.56
C ALA A 169 8.90 -12.30 -16.84
N ALA A 170 9.19 -11.65 -17.97
CA ALA A 170 9.11 -12.26 -19.30
C ALA A 170 10.10 -13.42 -19.51
N ASN A 171 11.22 -13.44 -18.77
CA ASN A 171 12.35 -14.34 -19.04
C ASN A 171 12.78 -15.23 -17.85
N ALA A 172 12.09 -15.16 -16.73
CA ALA A 172 12.47 -15.95 -15.55
C ALA A 172 11.47 -17.08 -15.34
N PHE A 173 11.69 -18.20 -16.00
CA PHE A 173 10.78 -19.34 -16.00
C PHE A 173 10.40 -19.79 -14.57
N VAL A 174 11.35 -19.84 -13.65
CA VAL A 174 11.12 -20.20 -12.25
C VAL A 174 10.70 -18.98 -11.41
N GLN A 175 11.30 -17.81 -11.63
CA GLN A 175 11.06 -16.63 -10.82
C GLN A 175 9.64 -16.06 -10.99
N SER A 176 9.03 -16.20 -12.19
CA SER A 176 7.65 -15.77 -12.43
C SER A 176 6.59 -16.60 -11.69
N ALA A 177 6.97 -17.81 -11.22
CA ALA A 177 6.10 -18.64 -10.41
C ALA A 177 5.92 -18.11 -8.98
N PHE A 178 6.91 -17.41 -8.46
CA PHE A 178 6.97 -17.01 -7.05
C PHE A 178 6.91 -15.49 -6.83
N SER A 179 7.24 -14.68 -7.83
CA SER A 179 7.20 -13.23 -7.68
C SER A 179 6.57 -12.52 -8.88
N GLN A 180 5.89 -11.42 -8.61
CA GLN A 180 5.31 -10.54 -9.62
C GLN A 180 5.74 -9.11 -9.35
N THR A 181 5.90 -8.34 -10.42
CA THR A 181 6.16 -6.91 -10.33
C THR A 181 4.90 -6.15 -10.73
N GLU A 182 4.54 -5.15 -9.96
CA GLU A 182 3.45 -4.25 -10.24
C GLU A 182 3.97 -2.83 -10.35
N MET A 183 3.49 -2.10 -11.33
CA MET A 183 3.75 -0.68 -11.51
C MET A 183 2.47 0.09 -11.23
N ILE A 184 2.52 0.99 -10.26
CA ILE A 184 1.43 1.88 -9.85
C ILE A 184 1.76 3.27 -10.37
N ASP A 185 0.88 3.82 -11.21
CA ASP A 185 0.97 5.16 -11.77
C ASP A 185 -0.22 5.98 -11.28
N PHE A 186 0.02 6.87 -10.32
CA PHE A 186 -0.99 7.70 -9.70
C PHE A 186 -0.76 9.16 -10.02
N ARG A 187 -1.78 9.83 -10.57
CA ARG A 187 -1.69 11.23 -11.00
C ARG A 187 -2.93 12.02 -10.60
N VAL A 188 -2.72 13.29 -10.28
CA VAL A 188 -3.78 14.26 -9.98
C VAL A 188 -3.51 15.55 -10.72
N ASN A 189 -4.53 16.07 -11.41
CA ASN A 189 -4.49 17.32 -12.17
C ASN A 189 -3.35 17.40 -13.21
N GLU A 190 -2.82 16.26 -13.69
CA GLU A 190 -1.80 16.25 -14.75
C GLU A 190 -2.43 16.70 -16.08
N ALA A 191 -2.16 17.93 -16.47
CA ALA A 191 -2.83 18.59 -17.60
C ALA A 191 -2.65 17.85 -18.94
N ARG A 192 -1.52 17.14 -19.13
CA ARG A 192 -1.23 16.39 -20.36
C ARG A 192 -2.11 15.15 -20.53
N ASP A 193 -2.60 14.61 -19.41
CA ASP A 193 -3.41 13.39 -19.39
C ASP A 193 -4.91 13.66 -19.33
N LEU A 194 -5.32 14.92 -19.18
CA LEU A 194 -6.72 15.34 -19.26
C LEU A 194 -7.18 15.39 -20.71
N ASN A 195 -8.40 14.92 -21.00
CA ASN A 195 -9.00 15.15 -22.29
C ASN A 195 -9.32 16.65 -22.48
N GLN A 196 -9.49 17.08 -23.72
CA GLN A 196 -9.67 18.50 -24.05
C GLN A 196 -10.93 19.09 -23.40
N ASP A 197 -12.06 18.37 -23.50
CA ASP A 197 -13.36 18.84 -22.97
C ASP A 197 -13.31 19.05 -21.45
N LEU A 198 -12.68 18.10 -20.72
CA LEU A 198 -12.50 18.22 -19.28
C LEU A 198 -11.60 19.41 -18.92
N ARG A 199 -10.53 19.61 -19.67
CA ARG A 199 -9.62 20.76 -19.48
C ARG A 199 -10.34 22.08 -19.71
N GLU A 200 -11.15 22.18 -20.75
CA GLU A 200 -11.96 23.37 -21.01
C GLU A 200 -13.00 23.62 -19.90
N GLU A 201 -13.62 22.54 -19.38
CA GLU A 201 -14.52 22.66 -18.25
C GLU A 201 -13.82 23.19 -16.99
N MET A 202 -12.65 22.66 -16.66
CA MET A 202 -11.84 23.12 -15.54
C MET A 202 -11.39 24.59 -15.71
N LEU A 203 -11.12 25.04 -16.94
CA LEU A 203 -10.78 26.44 -17.22
C LEU A 203 -11.98 27.37 -17.13
N ARG A 204 -13.18 26.92 -17.50
CA ARG A 204 -14.42 27.69 -17.34
C ARG A 204 -14.83 27.86 -15.90
N GLN A 205 -14.56 26.86 -15.07
CA GLN A 205 -14.79 26.89 -13.63
C GLN A 205 -13.53 27.44 -12.93
N SER A 206 -13.09 26.81 -11.87
CA SER A 206 -11.90 27.25 -11.16
C SER A 206 -11.05 26.04 -10.74
N SER A 207 -9.76 26.12 -11.01
CA SER A 207 -8.79 25.11 -10.57
C SER A 207 -8.21 25.48 -9.21
N PHE A 208 -7.98 24.47 -8.37
CA PHE A 208 -7.28 24.65 -7.10
C PHE A 208 -5.77 24.81 -7.31
N THR A 209 -5.14 25.53 -6.39
CA THR A 209 -3.72 25.33 -6.09
C THR A 209 -3.61 24.25 -5.02
N LEU A 210 -2.86 23.20 -5.31
CA LEU A 210 -2.61 22.13 -4.36
C LEU A 210 -1.60 22.60 -3.31
N ALA A 211 -2.10 23.09 -2.16
CA ALA A 211 -1.24 23.57 -1.07
C ALA A 211 -0.35 22.43 -0.57
N LYS A 212 -0.95 21.24 -0.44
CA LYS A 212 -0.26 20.04 -0.01
C LYS A 212 -0.95 18.80 -0.55
N VAL A 213 -0.16 17.82 -1.00
CA VAL A 213 -0.66 16.51 -1.39
C VAL A 213 0.11 15.44 -0.63
N HIS A 214 -0.61 14.59 0.07
CA HIS A 214 -0.09 13.39 0.69
C HIS A 214 -0.60 12.17 -0.08
N PHE A 215 0.30 11.34 -0.53
CA PHE A 215 -0.03 10.04 -1.07
C PHE A 215 0.56 8.95 -0.20
N PHE A 216 -0.30 8.02 0.22
CA PHE A 216 0.09 6.85 0.99
C PHE A 216 -0.18 5.59 0.18
N PHE A 217 0.81 4.74 0.09
CA PHE A 217 0.64 3.38 -0.40
C PHE A 217 0.72 2.43 0.79
N VAL A 218 -0.37 1.71 1.04
CA VAL A 218 -0.49 0.77 2.17
C VAL A 218 -0.54 -0.65 1.61
N CYS A 219 0.46 -1.45 1.94
CA CYS A 219 0.61 -2.82 1.47
C CYS A 219 1.10 -3.75 2.58
N SER A 220 1.07 -5.06 2.33
CA SER A 220 1.61 -6.04 3.28
C SER A 220 3.13 -5.96 3.35
N TYR A 221 3.70 -6.37 4.48
CA TYR A 221 5.16 -6.42 4.71
C TYR A 221 5.93 -7.24 3.66
N GLY A 222 5.31 -8.25 3.07
CA GLY A 222 5.92 -9.07 2.00
C GLY A 222 5.95 -8.40 0.62
N GLU A 223 5.59 -7.12 0.52
CA GLU A 223 5.65 -6.34 -0.71
C GLU A 223 6.73 -5.27 -0.63
N ASP A 224 7.75 -5.41 -1.48
CA ASP A 224 8.88 -4.49 -1.53
C ASP A 224 8.71 -3.43 -2.61
N ILE A 225 9.05 -2.18 -2.29
CA ILE A 225 9.22 -1.14 -3.29
C ILE A 225 10.60 -1.30 -3.93
N VAL A 226 10.64 -1.77 -5.19
CA VAL A 226 11.88 -2.00 -5.94
C VAL A 226 12.30 -0.81 -6.79
N GLY A 227 11.45 0.20 -6.90
CA GLY A 227 11.74 1.45 -7.59
C GLY A 227 10.58 2.43 -7.47
N ALA A 228 10.92 3.70 -7.38
CA ALA A 228 9.97 4.80 -7.43
C ALA A 228 10.62 5.96 -8.19
N HIS A 229 9.80 6.76 -8.88
CA HIS A 229 10.27 7.99 -9.55
C HIS A 229 10.85 8.98 -8.53
N GLU A 230 10.23 9.02 -7.33
CA GLU A 230 10.71 9.80 -6.19
C GLU A 230 10.76 8.91 -4.94
N GLN A 231 11.75 9.10 -4.10
CA GLN A 231 11.82 8.37 -2.84
C GLN A 231 10.65 8.78 -1.92
N TYR A 232 10.12 7.81 -1.19
CA TYR A 232 9.12 8.11 -0.17
C TYR A 232 9.74 8.92 0.98
N ALA A 233 8.97 9.88 1.50
CA ALA A 233 9.43 10.74 2.60
C ALA A 233 9.46 9.98 3.94
N LYS A 234 8.52 9.05 4.14
CA LYS A 234 8.39 8.25 5.37
C LYS A 234 7.86 6.86 5.04
N CYS A 235 8.28 5.88 5.85
CA CYS A 235 7.68 4.56 5.90
C CYS A 235 7.43 4.19 7.36
N ARG A 236 6.26 3.64 7.66
CA ARG A 236 5.92 3.19 9.01
C ARG A 236 5.11 1.90 9.00
N ASN A 237 5.23 1.14 10.07
CA ASN A 237 4.31 0.06 10.36
C ASN A 237 2.93 0.62 10.74
N LEU A 238 1.88 0.00 10.22
CA LEU A 238 0.51 0.38 10.51
C LEU A 238 0.01 -0.41 11.73
N GLU A 239 -0.50 0.27 12.74
CA GLU A 239 -1.07 -0.37 13.94
C GLU A 239 -2.45 -0.96 13.61
N ASN A 240 -2.50 -2.24 13.27
CA ASN A 240 -3.68 -2.93 12.77
C ASN A 240 -4.93 -2.76 13.64
N TYR A 241 -4.78 -2.74 14.96
CA TYR A 241 -5.89 -2.62 15.90
C TYR A 241 -6.66 -1.28 15.77
N ARG A 242 -5.97 -0.19 15.36
CA ARG A 242 -6.58 1.13 15.14
C ARG A 242 -7.33 1.20 13.81
N TRP A 243 -6.81 0.51 12.78
CA TRP A 243 -7.33 0.59 11.43
C TRP A 243 -8.41 -0.44 11.10
N LYS A 244 -8.64 -1.41 11.98
CA LYS A 244 -9.61 -2.49 11.76
C LYS A 244 -11.02 -1.97 11.50
N SER A 245 -11.53 -1.09 12.35
CA SER A 245 -12.86 -0.48 12.20
C SER A 245 -12.96 0.39 10.96
N TYR A 246 -11.91 1.14 10.66
CA TYR A 246 -11.83 2.02 9.51
C TYR A 246 -11.83 1.27 8.17
N VAL A 247 -11.06 0.20 8.07
CA VAL A 247 -10.99 -0.63 6.86
C VAL A 247 -12.24 -1.50 6.72
N GLY A 248 -12.88 -1.85 7.82
CA GLY A 248 -14.06 -2.72 7.83
C GLY A 248 -13.73 -4.17 7.46
N ASN A 249 -12.51 -4.62 7.73
CA ASN A 249 -12.06 -5.95 7.34
C ASN A 249 -11.32 -6.66 8.48
N ASP A 250 -11.85 -7.82 8.89
CA ASP A 250 -11.23 -8.69 9.88
C ASP A 250 -9.87 -9.25 9.43
N LYS A 251 -9.55 -9.14 8.14
CA LYS A 251 -8.31 -9.63 7.55
C LYS A 251 -7.07 -8.85 7.94
N LEU A 252 -7.20 -7.66 8.53
CA LEU A 252 -6.07 -6.90 9.09
C LEU A 252 -5.44 -7.56 10.33
N ASN A 253 -6.06 -8.59 10.90
CA ASN A 253 -5.73 -9.06 12.25
C ASN A 253 -4.37 -9.75 12.42
N HIS A 254 -3.74 -10.26 11.36
CA HIS A 254 -2.58 -11.16 11.49
C HIS A 254 -1.40 -10.82 10.58
N GLN A 255 -1.46 -9.71 9.86
CA GLN A 255 -0.38 -9.33 8.96
C GLN A 255 0.18 -7.96 9.34
N ILE A 256 1.46 -7.77 9.10
CA ILE A 256 2.12 -6.47 9.22
C ILE A 256 1.87 -5.71 7.92
N TYR A 257 1.43 -4.47 8.06
CA TYR A 257 1.23 -3.54 6.94
C TYR A 257 2.18 -2.38 7.04
N LEU A 258 2.71 -1.98 5.91
CA LEU A 258 3.58 -0.81 5.78
C LEU A 258 2.83 0.30 5.05
N ALA A 259 2.96 1.51 5.56
CA ALA A 259 2.46 2.73 4.93
C ALA A 259 3.64 3.57 4.45
N TYR A 260 3.81 3.64 3.13
CA TYR A 260 4.80 4.49 2.46
C TYR A 260 4.15 5.82 2.12
N GLN A 261 4.82 6.93 2.40
CA GLN A 261 4.29 8.28 2.24
C GLN A 261 5.14 9.10 1.27
N TRP A 262 4.49 9.72 0.29
CA TRP A 262 5.01 10.80 -0.54
C TRP A 262 4.27 12.08 -0.22
N THR A 263 4.97 13.20 -0.24
CA THR A 263 4.40 14.52 0.06
C THR A 263 4.96 15.54 -0.91
N LYS A 264 4.08 16.34 -1.51
CA LYS A 264 4.44 17.52 -2.31
C LYS A 264 3.65 18.74 -1.83
N GLU A 265 4.25 19.90 -1.95
CA GLU A 265 3.67 21.17 -1.52
C GLU A 265 3.73 22.21 -2.64
N LYS A 266 2.72 23.08 -2.69
CA LYS A 266 2.62 24.23 -3.59
C LYS A 266 2.81 23.87 -5.06
N ARG A 267 1.97 22.98 -5.56
CA ARG A 267 1.95 22.52 -6.96
C ARG A 267 0.57 22.68 -7.56
N ASP A 268 0.47 22.67 -8.88
CA ASP A 268 -0.81 22.59 -9.60
C ASP A 268 -1.19 21.13 -9.94
N ASP A 269 -0.22 20.24 -9.93
CA ASP A 269 -0.36 18.80 -10.21
C ASP A 269 0.39 17.93 -9.21
N PHE A 270 0.09 16.63 -9.22
CA PHE A 270 0.79 15.62 -8.45
C PHE A 270 0.90 14.33 -9.26
N GLY A 271 2.08 13.71 -9.25
CA GLY A 271 2.29 12.39 -9.85
C GLY A 271 3.28 11.57 -9.05
N VAL A 272 3.02 10.28 -8.93
CA VAL A 272 3.93 9.29 -8.35
C VAL A 272 3.87 7.99 -9.13
N LEU A 273 5.04 7.49 -9.52
CA LEU A 273 5.21 6.19 -10.17
C LEU A 273 5.97 5.27 -9.20
N ILE A 274 5.36 4.14 -8.85
CA ILE A 274 5.92 3.18 -7.90
C ILE A 274 5.99 1.82 -8.60
N ARG A 275 7.09 1.14 -8.44
CA ARG A 275 7.24 -0.25 -8.86
C ARG A 275 7.44 -1.12 -7.61
N THR A 276 6.53 -2.07 -7.42
CA THR A 276 6.57 -3.00 -6.30
C THR A 276 6.86 -4.41 -6.79
N LYS A 277 7.46 -5.22 -5.93
CA LYS A 277 7.63 -6.65 -6.11
C LYS A 277 6.99 -7.36 -4.94
N PHE A 278 6.17 -8.34 -5.23
CA PHE A 278 5.49 -9.13 -4.20
C PHE A 278 5.54 -10.62 -4.53
N GLU A 279 5.56 -11.41 -3.49
CA GLU A 279 5.52 -12.86 -3.60
C GLU A 279 4.08 -13.32 -3.86
N ARG A 280 3.94 -14.20 -4.82
CA ARG A 280 2.68 -14.85 -5.14
C ARG A 280 2.87 -16.35 -5.25
N ASN A 281 2.32 -17.09 -4.32
CA ASN A 281 2.33 -18.55 -4.39
C ASN A 281 1.28 -19.03 -5.40
N ASN A 282 1.70 -19.24 -6.64
CA ASN A 282 0.83 -19.75 -7.69
C ASN A 282 0.97 -21.28 -7.79
N ARG A 283 0.19 -22.01 -6.97
CA ARG A 283 0.21 -23.47 -6.91
C ARG A 283 0.03 -24.14 -8.28
N ARG A 284 -0.76 -23.54 -9.20
CA ARG A 284 -0.95 -24.09 -10.56
C ARG A 284 0.34 -24.01 -11.39
N VAL A 285 1.01 -22.86 -11.35
CA VAL A 285 2.29 -22.68 -12.05
C VAL A 285 3.34 -23.61 -11.46
N LEU A 286 3.42 -23.74 -10.14
CA LEU A 286 4.33 -24.68 -9.48
C LEU A 286 4.04 -26.12 -9.88
N ALA A 287 2.78 -26.54 -9.90
CA ALA A 287 2.38 -27.90 -10.34
C ALA A 287 2.75 -28.15 -11.81
N THR A 288 2.58 -27.15 -12.68
CA THR A 288 3.00 -27.24 -14.09
C THR A 288 4.51 -27.42 -14.21
N TYR A 289 5.32 -26.66 -13.44
CA TYR A 289 6.77 -26.82 -13.43
C TYR A 289 7.21 -28.19 -12.95
N LEU A 290 6.61 -28.67 -11.86
CA LEU A 290 6.90 -30.01 -11.36
C LEU A 290 6.52 -31.08 -12.38
N GLY A 291 5.38 -30.95 -13.06
CA GLY A 291 4.95 -31.82 -14.13
C GLY A 291 5.93 -31.86 -15.33
N VAL A 292 6.37 -30.69 -15.79
CA VAL A 292 7.36 -30.59 -16.88
C VAL A 292 8.68 -31.18 -16.46
N LEU A 293 9.15 -30.91 -15.24
CA LEU A 293 10.41 -31.47 -14.73
C LEU A 293 10.37 -33.01 -14.63
N LEU A 294 9.24 -33.55 -14.16
CA LEU A 294 9.01 -34.99 -14.11
C LEU A 294 9.02 -35.62 -15.52
N LEU A 295 8.35 -34.97 -16.49
CA LEU A 295 8.33 -35.44 -17.89
C LEU A 295 9.73 -35.41 -18.49
N ILE A 296 10.51 -34.36 -18.27
CA ILE A 296 11.91 -34.31 -18.71
C ILE A 296 12.73 -35.42 -18.08
N THR A 297 12.57 -35.69 -16.78
CA THR A 297 13.28 -36.77 -16.07
C THR A 297 12.95 -38.13 -16.67
N VAL A 298 11.67 -38.39 -16.96
CA VAL A 298 11.25 -39.62 -17.62
C VAL A 298 11.86 -39.76 -19.02
N LEU A 299 11.83 -38.68 -19.82
CA LEU A 299 12.46 -38.70 -21.15
C LEU A 299 13.96 -38.98 -21.08
N PHE A 300 14.69 -38.34 -20.16
CA PHE A 300 16.10 -38.65 -19.98
C PHE A 300 16.36 -40.06 -19.52
N SER A 301 15.52 -40.61 -18.66
CA SER A 301 15.62 -42.00 -18.23
C SER A 301 15.44 -42.98 -19.40
N VAL A 302 14.44 -42.74 -20.24
CA VAL A 302 14.19 -43.56 -21.45
C VAL A 302 15.37 -43.46 -22.43
N VAL A 303 15.81 -42.22 -22.75
CA VAL A 303 16.95 -42.01 -23.65
C VAL A 303 18.22 -42.66 -23.11
N SER A 304 18.46 -42.56 -21.81
CA SER A 304 19.61 -43.17 -21.14
C SER A 304 19.55 -44.73 -21.26
N SER A 305 18.38 -45.31 -21.10
CA SER A 305 18.18 -46.78 -21.26
C SER A 305 18.48 -47.23 -22.68
N TYR A 306 17.97 -46.49 -23.68
CA TYR A 306 18.28 -46.82 -25.09
C TYR A 306 19.77 -46.58 -25.41
N ALA A 307 20.38 -45.51 -24.95
CA ALA A 307 21.80 -45.24 -25.16
C ALA A 307 22.69 -46.33 -24.56
N PHE A 308 22.27 -46.92 -23.42
CA PHE A 308 23.01 -48.02 -22.78
C PHE A 308 22.95 -49.31 -23.58
N GLU A 309 21.89 -49.58 -24.33
CA GLU A 309 21.80 -50.73 -25.23
C GLU A 309 22.75 -50.64 -26.42
N PHE A 310 23.03 -49.43 -26.90
CA PHE A 310 23.95 -49.19 -28.04
C PHE A 310 25.44 -49.12 -27.63
N ILE A 311 25.79 -49.21 -26.35
CA ILE A 311 27.17 -49.28 -25.92
C ILE A 311 27.73 -50.66 -26.25
N PRO A 312 28.82 -50.76 -27.07
CA PRO A 312 29.46 -52.03 -27.38
C PRO A 312 29.81 -52.78 -26.11
N SER A 313 29.64 -54.11 -26.14
CA SER A 313 29.85 -54.98 -24.97
C SER A 313 31.24 -54.87 -24.36
N SER A 314 32.21 -54.38 -25.13
CA SER A 314 33.59 -54.15 -24.69
C SER A 314 33.75 -52.93 -23.73
N LEU A 315 32.77 -52.03 -23.67
CA LEU A 315 32.79 -50.85 -22.82
C LEU A 315 31.80 -50.94 -21.64
N LYS A 316 31.00 -52.02 -21.55
CA LYS A 316 30.12 -52.21 -20.39
C LYS A 316 31.01 -52.57 -19.17
N PRO A 317 30.84 -51.91 -18.05
CA PRO A 317 31.56 -52.25 -16.84
C PRO A 317 31.23 -53.71 -16.46
N HIS A 318 32.29 -54.53 -16.39
CA HIS A 318 32.19 -55.90 -15.97
C HIS A 318 31.65 -55.93 -14.55
N SER A 319 30.40 -56.34 -14.37
CA SER A 319 29.89 -56.65 -13.04
C SER A 319 30.68 -57.87 -12.55
N GLN A 320 31.71 -57.64 -11.76
CA GLN A 320 32.36 -58.73 -11.04
C GLN A 320 31.29 -59.46 -10.23
N PRO A 321 31.13 -60.74 -10.37
CA PRO A 321 30.27 -61.52 -9.50
C PRO A 321 30.81 -61.35 -8.07
N CYS A 322 29.96 -60.86 -7.19
CA CYS A 322 30.26 -60.87 -5.76
C CYS A 322 30.52 -62.30 -5.34
N VAL A 323 31.79 -62.69 -5.21
CA VAL A 323 32.19 -63.92 -4.56
C VAL A 323 31.67 -63.81 -3.12
N SER A 324 30.66 -64.62 -2.83
CA SER A 324 30.16 -64.83 -1.47
C SER A 324 31.22 -65.49 -0.65
N SER A 325 32.16 -64.79 -0.11
CA SER A 325 32.99 -65.28 0.96
C SER A 325 32.13 -65.31 2.23
N SER A 326 31.76 -66.51 2.61
CA SER A 326 31.15 -66.83 3.88
C SER A 326 32.07 -66.37 5.01
N PRO A 327 31.59 -65.45 5.92
CA PRO A 327 32.39 -65.13 7.08
C PRO A 327 32.34 -66.29 8.07
N SER A 328 33.47 -66.96 8.28
CA SER A 328 33.72 -67.80 9.44
C SER A 328 33.56 -66.98 10.73
N SER A 329 32.71 -67.45 11.59
CA SER A 329 32.45 -66.89 12.92
C SER A 329 33.71 -66.85 13.79
N PRO A 330 34.01 -65.71 14.41
CA PRO A 330 34.80 -65.73 15.63
C PRO A 330 33.88 -65.56 16.83
N SER A 331 34.07 -66.43 17.78
CA SER A 331 33.51 -66.49 19.10
C SER A 331 33.60 -65.23 19.92
N LEU A 332 32.50 -64.95 20.60
CA LEU A 332 32.37 -63.96 21.71
C LEU A 332 33.38 -64.20 22.85
N PRO A 333 33.75 -63.12 23.51
CA PRO A 333 33.86 -63.16 24.96
C PRO A 333 32.79 -62.30 25.62
N GLN A 334 32.02 -62.94 26.47
CA GLN A 334 31.23 -62.35 27.53
C GLN A 334 32.10 -61.52 28.47
N LYS A 335 31.63 -60.35 28.90
CA LYS A 335 31.78 -59.79 30.26
C LYS A 335 30.80 -58.65 30.39
N SER A 336 29.81 -58.86 31.16
CA SER A 336 29.50 -58.46 32.55
C SER A 336 29.20 -56.95 32.68
N SER A 337 27.91 -56.68 32.82
CA SER A 337 27.27 -56.19 34.03
C SER A 337 28.03 -55.09 34.75
N THR A 338 27.47 -53.90 34.71
CA THR A 338 27.13 -53.12 35.94
C THR A 338 26.48 -51.77 35.56
N ALA A 339 25.25 -51.61 35.93
CA ALA A 339 24.76 -50.30 36.32
C ALA A 339 25.25 -50.00 37.72
N PRO A 340 25.46 -48.80 38.11
CA PRO A 340 24.43 -48.15 38.88
C PRO A 340 24.35 -46.60 38.80
N ARG A 341 23.16 -46.13 39.12
CA ARG A 341 22.81 -45.11 40.11
C ARG A 341 23.00 -43.63 39.80
N ASP A 342 21.88 -43.01 39.91
CA ASP A 342 21.55 -41.65 40.31
C ASP A 342 22.61 -40.92 41.15
N THR A 343 22.82 -39.64 40.84
CA THR A 343 22.92 -38.59 41.85
C THR A 343 22.54 -37.22 41.24
N ASN A 344 21.52 -36.62 41.84
CA ASN A 344 21.30 -35.18 41.90
C ASN A 344 22.57 -34.44 42.36
N LEU A 345 22.75 -33.20 41.85
CA LEU A 345 23.10 -32.05 42.72
C LEU A 345 23.17 -30.77 41.86
N ASP A 346 22.28 -29.90 42.19
CA ASP A 346 22.42 -28.47 42.53
C ASP A 346 23.40 -27.58 41.78
N GLY A 347 22.80 -26.55 41.20
CA GLY A 347 23.14 -25.18 41.56
C GLY A 347 24.46 -24.61 41.07
N GLN A 348 24.39 -23.77 40.06
CA GLN A 348 25.19 -22.53 40.14
C GLN A 348 24.64 -21.42 39.22
N SER A 349 24.08 -20.46 39.88
CA SER A 349 23.94 -19.05 39.53
C SER A 349 25.24 -18.49 38.95
N SER A 350 25.23 -17.96 37.74
CA SER A 350 26.28 -17.06 37.26
C SER A 350 25.70 -15.73 36.84
N LYS A 351 26.14 -14.74 37.56
CA LYS A 351 25.86 -13.31 37.51
C LYS A 351 26.12 -12.72 36.13
N MET A 352 25.17 -11.90 35.65
CA MET A 352 25.41 -10.87 34.62
C MET A 352 26.33 -9.77 35.17
N PRO A 353 27.24 -9.24 34.37
CA PRO A 353 27.90 -7.97 34.68
C PRO A 353 27.05 -6.80 34.17
N THR A 354 26.67 -5.95 35.10
CA THR A 354 26.16 -4.60 34.86
C THR A 354 27.24 -3.73 34.24
N SER A 355 27.04 -3.28 33.00
CA SER A 355 27.84 -2.20 32.40
C SER A 355 27.10 -0.86 32.55
N ARG A 356 27.81 0.02 33.21
CA ARG A 356 27.55 1.43 33.50
C ARG A 356 27.14 2.21 32.26
N ALA A 357 26.00 2.88 32.31
CA ALA A 357 25.61 3.93 31.37
C ALA A 357 26.44 5.19 31.64
N SER A 358 27.21 5.60 30.66
CA SER A 358 27.82 6.93 30.60
C SER A 358 26.84 7.88 29.91
N SER A 359 26.36 8.84 30.67
CA SER A 359 25.55 9.98 30.20
C SER A 359 26.43 10.92 29.36
N SER A 360 26.18 11.02 28.07
CA SER A 360 26.72 12.10 27.24
C SER A 360 25.59 13.08 26.91
N THR A 361 25.69 14.26 27.48
CA THR A 361 24.84 15.44 27.22
C THR A 361 25.07 15.93 25.76
N PRO A 362 24.00 16.25 25.00
CA PRO A 362 24.18 16.81 23.67
C PRO A 362 24.57 18.28 23.73
N PRO A 363 25.35 18.79 22.76
CA PRO A 363 25.84 20.17 22.73
C PRO A 363 24.72 21.15 22.40
N ARG A 364 24.70 22.28 23.12
CA ARG A 364 23.83 23.44 22.92
C ARG A 364 24.09 24.08 21.57
N PRO A 365 23.05 24.50 20.83
CA PRO A 365 23.23 25.30 19.62
C PRO A 365 23.63 26.74 19.95
N PRO A 366 24.37 27.44 19.06
CA PRO A 366 24.89 28.78 19.30
C PRO A 366 23.76 29.82 19.28
N ARG A 367 23.81 30.74 20.25
CA ARG A 367 22.99 31.94 20.33
C ARG A 367 23.26 32.83 19.11
N ARG A 368 22.22 33.17 18.34
CA ARG A 368 22.25 34.26 17.37
C ARG A 368 22.10 35.57 18.14
N SER A 369 23.10 36.41 18.04
CA SER A 369 23.10 37.81 18.43
C SER A 369 22.15 38.61 17.52
N SER A 370 21.25 39.31 18.14
CA SER A 370 20.44 40.33 17.51
C SER A 370 21.34 41.55 17.22
N GLU A 371 21.61 41.83 15.96
CA GLU A 371 22.09 43.13 15.52
C GLU A 371 20.92 43.96 14.96
N ASN A 372 20.62 45.04 15.66
CA ASN A 372 19.87 46.16 15.18
C ASN A 372 20.62 46.86 14.06
N LEU A 373 19.93 47.21 12.97
CA LEU A 373 20.29 48.37 12.13
C LEU A 373 19.05 48.85 11.36
N ARG A 374 18.65 50.05 11.73
CA ARG A 374 18.00 51.20 11.05
C ARG A 374 17.08 50.90 9.85
#